data_d11c0bf1b80d9c79df10c4ad6487d816
#
_entry.id   d11c0bf1b80d9c79df10c4ad6487d816
#
_cell.length_a   1.000
_cell.length_b   1.000
_cell.length_c   1.000
_cell.angle_alpha   90.00
_cell.angle_beta   90.00
_cell.angle_gamma   90.00
#
_symmetry.space_group_name_H-M   'P 1'
#
loop_
_entity.id
_entity.type
_entity.pdbx_description
1 polymer ?
#
loop_
_entity_poly.entity_id
_entity_poly.type
_entity_poly.pdbx_seq_one_letter_code
_entity_poly.pdbx_strand_id
1 'polypeptide(L)'
;MKTHQNHHLFGPIEHVGRIIKSAISKIRDFLIKLNHRFLLPFNRTKQKPDFSLAAAKEPKSRREVLKKLAFLPFFGGIAWTFFSSKESSASPIVPVPDSCGTFQRRTLEELEGNIPQGKLGNKSVSRLILGSNPFCGYAHSRDLKYTSSLFRAYFTREKLIETIHLAEQAGINTLNLCTWEQQHLINQYNKQNGSNLHTMMQVRPTKEDLYSDIDRSIDLGVDFIQIRGVEGDIFARDGNADLLQKCVDHTKRQGYPVSVGAHDVHTFYACDEAGIEVDFYFKTLHHDRYWSALPKKDRLPFGVQGPKNTNRNPYHDNMWCLFPGDTVSYIQKLNKPVVGFKVLAGGAIYPDEAFQYAFDNGADFICVGMCDFQIVENANAAIHAIEKANNRQRPWYG
;
A
#
# COMPACT_ATOMS: atom_id res chain seq x y z
N MET A 1 -39.14 1.36 66.17
CA MET A 1 -38.29 0.51 67.01
C MET A 1 -37.12 -0.04 66.22
N LYS A 2 -35.92 0.32 66.70
CA LYS A 2 -34.58 -0.27 66.52
C LYS A 2 -33.98 -0.35 65.08
N THR A 3 -33.15 0.63 64.87
CA THR A 3 -31.88 0.66 64.14
C THR A 3 -30.97 -0.51 64.48
N HIS A 4 -30.27 -1.08 63.41
CA HIS A 4 -29.00 -1.70 63.64
C HIS A 4 -28.01 -1.21 62.54
N GLN A 5 -26.94 -0.56 62.99
CA GLN A 5 -25.74 -0.18 62.35
C GLN A 5 -24.93 -1.42 61.93
N ASN A 6 -24.30 -1.39 60.76
CA ASN A 6 -23.12 -2.18 60.48
C ASN A 6 -21.98 -1.25 60.02
N HIS A 7 -21.02 -1.11 60.92
CA HIS A 7 -19.77 -0.39 60.75
C HIS A 7 -18.64 -1.39 60.39
N HIS A 8 -17.76 -0.92 59.49
CA HIS A 8 -16.36 -1.32 59.30
C HIS A 8 -16.03 -2.67 58.69
N LEU A 9 -15.60 -2.60 57.36
CA LEU A 9 -14.65 -3.54 56.77
C LEU A 9 -13.92 -2.96 55.51
N PHE A 10 -13.58 -1.65 55.46
CA PHE A 10 -12.88 -1.06 54.30
C PHE A 10 -11.52 -0.38 54.58
N GLY A 11 -10.90 -0.61 55.75
CA GLY A 11 -9.64 0.05 56.11
C GLY A 11 -8.35 -0.39 55.41
N PRO A 12 -8.12 -1.66 55.05
CA PRO A 12 -6.83 -2.11 54.54
C PRO A 12 -6.60 -1.86 53.02
N ILE A 13 -7.65 -1.80 52.23
CA ILE A 13 -7.53 -1.75 50.74
C ILE A 13 -7.10 -0.36 50.25
N GLU A 14 -7.56 0.70 50.91
CA GLU A 14 -7.16 2.07 50.54
C GLU A 14 -5.69 2.38 50.88
N HIS A 15 -5.14 1.76 51.90
CA HIS A 15 -3.72 1.94 52.26
C HIS A 15 -2.79 1.31 51.24
N VAL A 16 -3.10 0.11 50.76
CA VAL A 16 -2.35 -0.59 49.69
C VAL A 16 -2.46 0.19 48.37
N GLY A 17 -3.63 0.71 48.01
CA GLY A 17 -3.83 1.53 46.82
C GLY A 17 -2.98 2.81 46.83
N ARG A 18 -2.78 3.47 47.98
CA ARG A 18 -1.90 4.64 48.12
C ARG A 18 -0.42 4.30 47.95
N ILE A 19 0.01 3.18 48.49
CA ILE A 19 1.41 2.72 48.36
C ILE A 19 1.72 2.41 46.91
N ILE A 20 0.83 1.71 46.18
CA ILE A 20 1.01 1.37 44.76
C ILE A 20 1.05 2.65 43.91
N LYS A 21 0.16 3.60 44.09
CA LYS A 21 0.16 4.89 43.35
C LYS A 21 1.44 5.69 43.60
N SER A 22 1.96 5.72 44.83
CA SER A 22 3.23 6.37 45.17
C SER A 22 4.43 5.70 44.52
N ALA A 23 4.46 4.36 44.46
CA ALA A 23 5.51 3.61 43.80
C ALA A 23 5.51 3.84 42.26
N ILE A 24 4.34 3.83 41.61
CA ILE A 24 4.19 4.12 40.18
C ILE A 24 4.64 5.55 39.85
N SER A 25 4.30 6.55 40.67
CA SER A 25 4.77 7.91 40.48
C SER A 25 6.29 8.02 40.51
N LYS A 26 6.95 7.40 41.50
CA LYS A 26 8.40 7.43 41.66
C LYS A 26 9.10 6.72 40.50
N ILE A 27 8.54 5.65 39.98
CA ILE A 27 9.07 4.94 38.79
C ILE A 27 8.94 5.82 37.55
N ARG A 28 7.82 6.49 37.37
CA ARG A 28 7.62 7.42 36.25
C ARG A 28 8.63 8.57 36.27
N ASP A 29 8.85 9.18 37.45
CA ASP A 29 9.79 10.30 37.61
C ASP A 29 11.25 9.86 37.38
N PHE A 30 11.57 8.64 37.76
CA PHE A 30 12.87 8.04 37.47
C PHE A 30 13.07 7.80 35.97
N LEU A 31 12.06 7.30 35.26
CA LEU A 31 12.10 7.08 33.81
C LEU A 31 12.20 8.40 33.03
N ILE A 32 11.52 9.46 33.49
CA ILE A 32 11.63 10.79 32.89
C ILE A 32 13.05 11.36 33.09
N LYS A 33 13.66 11.20 34.27
CA LYS A 33 15.04 11.62 34.53
C LYS A 33 16.07 10.81 33.72
N LEU A 34 15.80 9.55 33.43
CA LEU A 34 16.64 8.73 32.57
C LEU A 34 16.58 9.22 31.11
N ASN A 35 15.38 9.57 30.65
CA ASN A 35 15.18 10.05 29.27
C ASN A 35 15.86 11.42 29.02
N HIS A 36 15.86 12.31 30.01
CA HIS A 36 16.57 13.59 29.94
C HIS A 36 18.12 13.48 29.96
N ARG A 37 18.66 12.37 30.39
CA ARG A 37 20.11 12.15 30.46
C ARG A 37 20.72 11.61 29.16
N PHE A 38 19.87 11.24 28.17
CA PHE A 38 20.30 10.70 26.87
C PHE A 38 20.00 11.59 25.66
N LEU A 39 19.45 12.80 25.89
CA LEU A 39 19.27 13.80 24.84
C LEU A 39 20.33 14.90 24.99
N LEU A 40 21.44 14.72 24.27
CA LEU A 40 22.41 15.79 24.06
C LEU A 40 21.96 16.69 22.88
N PRO A 41 22.07 18.02 22.98
CA PRO A 41 21.67 18.93 21.90
C PRO A 41 22.70 18.91 20.76
N PHE A 42 22.22 18.77 19.54
CA PHE A 42 23.00 18.94 18.33
C PHE A 42 23.28 20.44 18.09
N ASN A 43 24.50 20.86 18.35
CA ASN A 43 24.95 22.19 17.94
C ASN A 43 25.91 22.06 16.76
N ARG A 44 25.58 22.77 15.66
CA ARG A 44 26.39 22.82 14.44
C ARG A 44 27.60 23.75 14.64
N THR A 45 28.80 23.20 14.54
CA THR A 45 29.96 23.96 14.04
C THR A 45 30.84 23.02 13.22
N LYS A 46 31.27 23.55 12.06
CA LYS A 46 32.14 22.93 11.07
C LYS A 46 33.55 22.76 11.63
N GLN A 47 34.06 21.52 11.75
CA GLN A 47 35.48 21.22 11.61
C GLN A 47 35.64 19.71 11.31
N LYS A 48 36.48 19.40 10.31
CA LYS A 48 36.88 18.04 9.95
C LYS A 48 37.74 17.44 11.07
N PRO A 49 37.59 16.20 11.48
CA PRO A 49 38.64 15.50 12.20
C PRO A 49 39.30 14.41 11.35
N ASP A 50 40.60 14.39 11.54
CA ASP A 50 41.56 13.38 11.12
C ASP A 50 41.26 12.02 11.76
N PHE A 51 41.39 10.94 10.98
CA PHE A 51 41.20 9.57 11.44
C PHE A 51 42.53 8.97 11.89
N SER A 52 42.74 8.88 13.20
CA SER A 52 43.69 7.91 13.79
C SER A 52 42.91 6.87 14.58
N LEU A 53 43.17 5.59 14.26
CA LEU A 53 42.57 4.44 14.93
C LEU A 53 42.89 4.41 16.43
N ALA A 54 41.90 4.60 17.29
CA ALA A 54 41.92 4.18 18.67
C ALA A 54 40.73 3.23 18.88
N ALA A 55 41.04 2.03 19.42
CA ALA A 55 40.09 0.93 19.59
C ALA A 55 38.86 1.33 20.38
N ALA A 56 37.70 1.30 19.70
CA ALA A 56 36.39 1.49 20.31
C ALA A 56 36.00 0.22 21.09
N LYS A 57 35.75 0.36 22.40
CA LYS A 57 35.15 -0.70 23.24
C LYS A 57 33.76 -1.01 22.67
N GLU A 58 33.52 -2.29 22.42
CA GLU A 58 32.22 -2.82 21.99
C GLU A 58 31.09 -2.37 22.92
N PRO A 59 29.90 -2.06 22.39
CA PRO A 59 28.74 -1.71 23.22
C PRO A 59 28.29 -2.95 24.00
N LYS A 60 28.23 -2.82 25.32
CA LYS A 60 27.76 -3.88 26.23
C LYS A 60 26.36 -4.34 25.82
N SER A 61 26.22 -5.63 25.57
CA SER A 61 24.95 -6.22 25.15
C SER A 61 23.84 -5.93 26.17
N ARG A 62 22.59 -5.76 25.72
CA ARG A 62 21.40 -5.60 26.58
C ARG A 62 21.31 -6.69 27.65
N ARG A 63 21.86 -7.88 27.38
CA ARG A 63 21.93 -9.02 28.29
C ARG A 63 22.85 -8.76 29.49
N GLU A 64 23.95 -8.01 29.33
CA GLU A 64 24.85 -7.66 30.43
C GLU A 64 24.26 -6.58 31.36
N VAL A 65 23.54 -5.64 30.81
CA VAL A 65 22.82 -4.61 31.58
C VAL A 65 21.71 -5.24 32.42
N LEU A 66 20.97 -6.18 31.85
CA LEU A 66 19.93 -6.93 32.56
C LEU A 66 20.49 -7.85 33.66
N LYS A 67 21.65 -8.51 33.44
CA LYS A 67 22.31 -9.30 34.48
C LYS A 67 22.73 -8.44 35.68
N LYS A 68 23.17 -7.21 35.48
CA LYS A 68 23.50 -6.28 36.58
C LYS A 68 22.29 -5.79 37.35
N LEU A 69 21.13 -5.65 36.71
CA LEU A 69 19.87 -5.31 37.35
C LEU A 69 19.29 -6.46 38.19
N ALA A 70 19.58 -7.71 37.84
CA ALA A 70 19.11 -8.90 38.55
C ALA A 70 19.78 -9.09 39.95
N PHE A 71 20.87 -8.40 40.24
CA PHE A 71 21.55 -8.42 41.54
C PHE A 71 21.05 -7.35 42.53
N LEU A 72 20.07 -6.56 42.20
CA LEU A 72 19.43 -5.63 43.12
C LEU A 72 18.38 -6.37 43.98
N PRO A 73 18.42 -6.25 45.33
CA PRO A 73 17.62 -7.10 46.23
C PRO A 73 16.10 -7.01 46.06
N PHE A 74 15.60 -6.06 45.32
CA PHE A 74 14.16 -5.90 45.05
C PHE A 74 13.68 -6.51 43.71
N PHE A 75 14.60 -6.79 42.78
CA PHE A 75 14.26 -7.36 41.46
C PHE A 75 14.76 -8.81 41.31
N GLY A 76 15.56 -9.31 42.23
CA GLY A 76 16.14 -10.65 42.17
C GLY A 76 15.08 -11.77 42.12
N GLY A 77 13.99 -11.64 42.86
CA GLY A 77 12.91 -12.64 42.90
C GLY A 77 12.14 -12.76 41.60
N ILE A 78 11.88 -11.62 40.93
CA ILE A 78 11.11 -11.58 39.67
C ILE A 78 12.02 -11.93 38.49
N ALA A 79 13.27 -11.45 38.50
CA ALA A 79 14.26 -11.82 37.49
C ALA A 79 14.64 -13.31 37.53
N TRP A 80 14.69 -13.92 38.72
CA TRP A 80 15.00 -15.33 38.86
C TRP A 80 13.93 -16.25 38.27
N THR A 81 12.66 -15.90 38.37
CA THR A 81 11.58 -16.65 37.71
C THR A 81 11.62 -16.54 36.21
N PHE A 82 12.12 -15.43 35.63
CA PHE A 82 12.30 -15.27 34.17
C PHE A 82 13.59 -15.94 33.65
N PHE A 83 14.64 -16.06 34.47
CA PHE A 83 15.92 -16.65 34.07
C PHE A 83 16.10 -18.12 34.45
N SER A 84 15.30 -18.64 35.40
CA SER A 84 15.26 -20.07 35.72
C SER A 84 14.16 -20.86 35.00
N SER A 85 13.36 -20.19 34.15
CA SER A 85 12.73 -20.92 33.06
C SER A 85 13.87 -21.51 32.25
N LYS A 86 14.04 -22.82 32.36
CA LYS A 86 14.90 -23.66 31.51
C LYS A 86 14.97 -23.00 30.12
N GLU A 87 16.21 -22.98 29.55
CA GLU A 87 16.30 -22.96 28.09
C GLU A 87 15.21 -23.92 27.62
N SER A 88 14.08 -23.36 27.21
CA SER A 88 13.13 -24.12 26.47
C SER A 88 13.94 -24.51 25.26
N SER A 89 14.40 -25.73 25.24
CA SER A 89 14.76 -26.41 24.02
C SER A 89 13.66 -25.99 23.07
N ALA A 90 14.02 -25.21 22.03
CA ALA A 90 13.08 -24.79 21.02
C ALA A 90 12.26 -26.04 20.74
N SER A 91 10.98 -26.01 21.05
CA SER A 91 10.13 -27.18 20.81
C SER A 91 10.45 -27.56 19.38
N PRO A 92 10.81 -28.83 19.10
CA PRO A 92 11.12 -29.21 17.75
C PRO A 92 9.95 -28.69 16.93
N ILE A 93 10.25 -27.90 15.88
CA ILE A 93 9.24 -27.39 14.97
C ILE A 93 8.49 -28.64 14.57
N VAL A 94 7.30 -28.85 15.14
CA VAL A 94 6.45 -29.97 14.76
C VAL A 94 6.20 -29.74 13.28
N PRO A 95 6.63 -30.62 12.38
CA PRO A 95 6.34 -30.45 10.96
C PRO A 95 4.84 -30.27 10.85
N VAL A 96 4.42 -29.14 10.28
CA VAL A 96 2.99 -28.92 9.98
C VAL A 96 2.60 -30.06 9.06
N PRO A 97 1.57 -30.85 9.40
CA PRO A 97 1.19 -31.97 8.55
C PRO A 97 0.93 -31.47 7.13
N ASP A 98 1.34 -32.22 6.11
CA ASP A 98 1.12 -31.90 4.69
C ASP A 98 -0.36 -31.63 4.35
N SER A 99 -1.29 -32.07 5.22
CA SER A 99 -2.73 -31.76 5.14
C SER A 99 -3.08 -30.27 5.23
N CYS A 100 -2.15 -29.39 5.65
CA CYS A 100 -2.37 -27.93 5.62
C CYS A 100 -2.07 -27.30 4.26
N GLY A 101 -1.67 -28.10 3.24
CA GLY A 101 -1.29 -27.59 1.92
C GLY A 101 -0.10 -26.62 2.02
N THR A 102 1.08 -27.08 1.68
CA THR A 102 2.20 -26.16 1.49
C THR A 102 1.87 -25.26 0.31
N PHE A 103 1.83 -23.95 0.56
CA PHE A 103 1.72 -22.98 -0.51
C PHE A 103 2.96 -23.13 -1.42
N GLN A 104 2.76 -23.61 -2.65
CA GLN A 104 3.82 -23.73 -3.65
C GLN A 104 3.86 -22.42 -4.44
N ARG A 105 4.93 -21.64 -4.24
CA ARG A 105 5.24 -20.48 -5.07
C ARG A 105 5.67 -20.97 -6.45
N ARG A 106 5.06 -20.45 -7.53
CA ARG A 106 5.56 -20.67 -8.88
C ARG A 106 6.93 -19.99 -9.08
N THR A 107 7.78 -20.65 -9.83
CA THR A 107 9.12 -20.16 -10.19
C THR A 107 9.11 -19.52 -11.58
N LEU A 108 10.17 -18.80 -11.93
CA LEU A 108 10.31 -18.21 -13.27
C LEU A 108 10.39 -19.27 -14.38
N GLU A 109 10.79 -20.49 -14.07
CA GLU A 109 10.81 -21.60 -15.01
C GLU A 109 9.39 -22.02 -15.45
N GLU A 110 8.38 -21.66 -14.64
CA GLU A 110 6.96 -21.90 -14.92
C GLU A 110 6.28 -20.71 -15.62
N LEU A 111 7.06 -19.72 -16.11
CA LEU A 111 6.53 -18.61 -16.89
C LEU A 111 6.16 -19.11 -18.30
N GLU A 112 4.92 -18.90 -18.71
CA GLU A 112 4.34 -19.49 -19.93
C GLU A 112 4.42 -18.56 -21.15
N GLY A 113 5.43 -17.70 -21.21
CA GLY A 113 5.65 -16.79 -22.33
C GLY A 113 6.16 -15.42 -21.91
N ASN A 114 5.98 -14.42 -22.77
CA ASN A 114 6.37 -13.04 -22.51
C ASN A 114 5.13 -12.17 -22.37
N ILE A 115 5.10 -11.29 -21.37
CA ILE A 115 4.02 -10.30 -21.22
C ILE A 115 4.07 -9.35 -22.43
N PRO A 116 3.01 -9.27 -23.25
CA PRO A 116 2.96 -8.33 -24.37
C PRO A 116 3.12 -6.88 -23.90
N GLN A 117 3.73 -6.06 -24.72
CA GLN A 117 3.92 -4.64 -24.45
C GLN A 117 3.00 -3.77 -25.30
N GLY A 118 2.77 -2.56 -24.84
CA GLY A 118 2.10 -1.49 -25.54
C GLY A 118 2.82 -0.17 -25.29
N LYS A 119 2.29 0.94 -25.78
CA LYS A 119 2.88 2.26 -25.59
C LYS A 119 2.01 3.14 -24.70
N LEU A 120 2.63 3.79 -23.71
CA LEU A 120 2.06 4.95 -23.02
C LEU A 120 2.97 6.16 -23.31
N GLY A 121 2.42 7.16 -24.00
CA GLY A 121 3.26 8.21 -24.56
C GLY A 121 4.32 7.63 -25.51
N ASN A 122 5.58 7.92 -25.24
CA ASN A 122 6.73 7.43 -26.01
C ASN A 122 7.41 6.18 -25.40
N LYS A 123 6.91 5.66 -24.29
CA LYS A 123 7.51 4.54 -23.56
C LYS A 123 6.84 3.20 -23.93
N SER A 124 7.65 2.14 -24.02
CA SER A 124 7.15 0.76 -24.11
C SER A 124 6.86 0.23 -22.71
N VAL A 125 5.62 -0.13 -22.44
CA VAL A 125 5.09 -0.54 -21.14
C VAL A 125 4.51 -1.93 -21.22
N SER A 126 4.86 -2.81 -20.29
CA SER A 126 4.23 -4.13 -20.17
C SER A 126 2.73 -4.00 -19.90
N ARG A 127 1.90 -4.81 -20.58
CA ARG A 127 0.43 -4.73 -20.41
C ARG A 127 -0.04 -5.14 -19.00
N LEU A 128 0.85 -5.75 -18.20
CA LEU A 128 0.71 -5.92 -16.75
C LEU A 128 1.66 -4.95 -16.04
N ILE A 129 1.10 -4.03 -15.23
CA ILE A 129 1.82 -3.03 -14.44
C ILE A 129 1.80 -3.46 -12.97
N LEU A 130 2.93 -3.39 -12.27
CA LEU A 130 3.01 -3.69 -10.85
C LEU A 130 2.49 -2.51 -10.00
N GLY A 131 1.37 -2.74 -9.32
CA GLY A 131 0.81 -1.78 -8.36
C GLY A 131 1.51 -1.87 -7.00
N SER A 132 1.90 -0.75 -6.44
CA SER A 132 2.68 -0.69 -5.19
C SER A 132 1.85 -0.53 -3.91
N ASN A 133 0.53 -0.58 -3.98
CA ASN A 133 -0.33 -0.44 -2.80
C ASN A 133 0.01 -1.44 -1.68
N PRO A 134 0.24 -2.75 -1.94
CA PRO A 134 0.63 -3.70 -0.90
C PRO A 134 1.92 -3.29 -0.18
N PHE A 135 2.87 -2.68 -0.88
CA PHE A 135 4.14 -2.21 -0.34
C PHE A 135 3.98 -1.12 0.74
N CYS A 136 2.90 -0.35 0.68
CA CYS A 136 2.52 0.65 1.69
C CYS A 136 1.54 0.11 2.74
N GLY A 137 1.18 -1.16 2.68
CA GLY A 137 0.15 -1.75 3.53
C GLY A 137 -1.28 -1.36 3.13
N TYR A 138 -1.49 -0.89 1.89
CA TYR A 138 -2.84 -0.64 1.38
C TYR A 138 -3.44 -1.92 0.81
N ALA A 139 -4.15 -2.65 1.67
CA ALA A 139 -4.66 -3.98 1.34
C ALA A 139 -5.97 -3.98 0.54
N HIS A 140 -6.69 -2.85 0.47
CA HIS A 140 -8.04 -2.76 -0.10
C HIS A 140 -9.06 -3.76 0.49
N SER A 141 -8.79 -4.30 1.66
CA SER A 141 -9.60 -5.30 2.35
C SER A 141 -10.53 -4.68 3.41
N ARG A 142 -10.99 -3.49 3.18
CA ARG A 142 -11.94 -2.64 3.93
C ARG A 142 -12.07 -2.94 5.43
N ASP A 143 -12.87 -3.93 5.81
CA ASP A 143 -13.13 -4.25 7.22
C ASP A 143 -12.04 -5.09 7.87
N LEU A 144 -11.17 -5.72 7.09
CA LEU A 144 -10.05 -6.54 7.57
C LEU A 144 -8.81 -5.69 7.85
N LYS A 145 -8.89 -4.83 8.87
CA LYS A 145 -7.83 -3.86 9.20
C LYS A 145 -6.46 -4.48 9.50
N TYR A 146 -6.42 -5.73 9.98
CA TYR A 146 -5.17 -6.43 10.24
C TYR A 146 -4.38 -6.75 8.97
N THR A 147 -5.02 -6.85 7.80
CA THR A 147 -4.35 -7.14 6.52
C THR A 147 -3.34 -6.05 6.17
N SER A 148 -3.66 -4.78 6.46
CA SER A 148 -2.71 -3.66 6.33
C SER A 148 -1.45 -3.86 7.18
N SER A 149 -1.61 -4.37 8.41
CA SER A 149 -0.47 -4.67 9.30
C SER A 149 0.34 -5.87 8.83
N LEU A 150 -0.32 -6.89 8.27
CA LEU A 150 0.36 -8.03 7.66
C LEU A 150 1.24 -7.60 6.48
N PHE A 151 0.72 -6.78 5.56
CA PHE A 151 1.51 -6.27 4.45
C PHE A 151 2.71 -5.44 4.90
N ARG A 152 2.55 -4.56 5.90
CA ARG A 152 3.69 -3.81 6.45
C ARG A 152 4.72 -4.69 7.14
N ALA A 153 4.31 -5.79 7.74
CA ALA A 153 5.23 -6.76 8.33
C ALA A 153 5.91 -7.64 7.26
N TYR A 154 5.20 -7.96 6.19
CA TYR A 154 5.68 -8.78 5.09
C TYR A 154 6.68 -8.05 4.20
N PHE A 155 6.37 -6.82 3.78
CA PHE A 155 7.19 -6.06 2.86
C PHE A 155 8.30 -5.31 3.59
N THR A 156 9.34 -6.05 4.03
CA THR A 156 10.62 -5.44 4.39
C THR A 156 11.28 -4.85 3.14
N ARG A 157 12.34 -4.04 3.32
CA ARG A 157 13.09 -3.48 2.19
C ARG A 157 13.62 -4.59 1.25
N GLU A 158 14.16 -5.66 1.83
CA GLU A 158 14.70 -6.81 1.10
C GLU A 158 13.60 -7.51 0.30
N LYS A 159 12.42 -7.70 0.92
CA LYS A 159 11.26 -8.32 0.26
C LYS A 159 10.70 -7.44 -0.86
N LEU A 160 10.74 -6.12 -0.72
CA LEU A 160 10.39 -5.20 -1.80
C LEU A 160 11.33 -5.35 -3.01
N ILE A 161 12.64 -5.35 -2.76
CA ILE A 161 13.65 -5.52 -3.82
C ILE A 161 13.50 -6.88 -4.50
N GLU A 162 13.31 -7.95 -3.72
CA GLU A 162 13.07 -9.30 -4.26
C GLU A 162 11.82 -9.33 -5.16
N THR A 163 10.71 -8.71 -4.70
CA THR A 163 9.46 -8.66 -5.47
C THR A 163 9.63 -7.89 -6.78
N ILE A 164 10.32 -6.74 -6.74
CA ILE A 164 10.61 -5.92 -7.91
C ILE A 164 11.49 -6.68 -8.90
N HIS A 165 12.54 -7.33 -8.40
CA HIS A 165 13.45 -8.11 -9.23
C HIS A 165 12.73 -9.27 -9.93
N LEU A 166 11.90 -10.01 -9.21
CA LEU A 166 11.10 -11.09 -9.77
C LEU A 166 10.11 -10.57 -10.82
N ALA A 167 9.47 -9.42 -10.57
CA ALA A 167 8.55 -8.79 -11.52
C ALA A 167 9.27 -8.38 -12.80
N GLU A 168 10.45 -7.78 -12.71
CA GLU A 168 11.28 -7.44 -13.87
C GLU A 168 11.67 -8.69 -14.68
N GLN A 169 12.12 -9.76 -14.01
CA GLN A 169 12.46 -11.02 -14.65
C GLN A 169 11.24 -11.69 -15.31
N ALA A 170 10.05 -11.51 -14.79
CA ALA A 170 8.79 -11.95 -15.39
C ALA A 170 8.31 -11.06 -16.55
N GLY A 171 9.05 -10.00 -16.90
CA GLY A 171 8.73 -9.12 -18.04
C GLY A 171 7.86 -7.91 -17.67
N ILE A 172 7.65 -7.62 -16.38
CA ILE A 172 6.97 -6.40 -15.93
C ILE A 172 7.99 -5.27 -15.83
N ASN A 173 7.85 -4.26 -16.67
CA ASN A 173 8.81 -3.15 -16.75
C ASN A 173 8.31 -1.83 -16.18
N THR A 174 7.11 -1.79 -15.61
CA THR A 174 6.49 -0.55 -15.13
C THR A 174 5.82 -0.74 -13.77
N LEU A 175 6.02 0.23 -12.86
CA LEU A 175 5.43 0.25 -11.53
C LEU A 175 4.54 1.49 -11.35
N ASN A 176 3.35 1.30 -10.74
CA ASN A 176 2.52 2.42 -10.28
C ASN A 176 2.78 2.67 -8.80
N LEU A 177 3.35 3.82 -8.46
CA LEU A 177 3.89 4.15 -7.16
C LEU A 177 2.95 5.02 -6.32
N CYS A 178 3.01 4.85 -5.00
CA CYS A 178 2.19 5.58 -4.02
C CYS A 178 2.97 6.65 -3.26
N THR A 179 4.30 6.55 -3.19
CA THR A 179 5.15 7.44 -2.37
C THR A 179 6.48 7.75 -3.06
N TRP A 180 7.06 8.88 -2.68
CA TRP A 180 8.38 9.30 -3.19
C TRP A 180 9.52 8.38 -2.74
N GLU A 181 9.39 7.76 -1.55
CA GLU A 181 10.37 6.78 -1.06
C GLU A 181 10.46 5.57 -2.00
N GLN A 182 9.31 5.16 -2.57
CA GLN A 182 9.30 4.11 -3.59
C GLN A 182 10.02 4.56 -4.85
N GLN A 183 9.85 5.83 -5.29
CA GLN A 183 10.58 6.36 -6.43
C GLN A 183 12.09 6.37 -6.18
N HIS A 184 12.53 6.80 -5.02
CA HIS A 184 13.95 6.73 -4.64
C HIS A 184 14.47 5.29 -4.65
N LEU A 185 13.66 4.33 -4.20
CA LEU A 185 14.02 2.90 -4.22
C LEU A 185 14.20 2.41 -5.66
N ILE A 186 13.27 2.74 -6.58
CA ILE A 186 13.36 2.34 -7.98
C ILE A 186 14.54 3.00 -8.68
N ASN A 187 14.79 4.28 -8.44
CA ASN A 187 15.97 4.98 -8.99
C ASN A 187 17.28 4.30 -8.54
N GLN A 188 17.36 3.91 -7.26
CA GLN A 188 18.50 3.18 -6.72
C GLN A 188 18.60 1.78 -7.35
N TYR A 189 17.49 1.06 -7.46
CA TYR A 189 17.43 -0.27 -8.07
C TYR A 189 17.89 -0.24 -9.53
N ASN A 190 17.35 0.65 -10.35
CA ASN A 190 17.75 0.83 -11.74
C ASN A 190 19.24 1.09 -11.87
N LYS A 191 19.78 2.02 -11.04
CA LYS A 191 21.21 2.34 -11.06
C LYS A 191 22.10 1.17 -10.66
N GLN A 192 21.70 0.38 -9.68
CA GLN A 192 22.52 -0.72 -9.13
C GLN A 192 22.51 -1.96 -10.03
N ASN A 193 21.39 -2.22 -10.72
CA ASN A 193 21.21 -3.42 -11.51
C ASN A 193 21.34 -3.18 -13.03
N GLY A 194 21.54 -1.94 -13.47
CA GLY A 194 21.51 -1.59 -14.89
C GLY A 194 20.11 -1.74 -15.51
N SER A 195 19.07 -1.68 -14.68
CA SER A 195 17.68 -1.84 -15.07
C SER A 195 17.10 -0.53 -15.59
N ASN A 196 15.98 -0.63 -16.34
CA ASN A 196 15.25 0.54 -16.86
C ASN A 196 13.75 0.40 -16.58
N LEU A 197 13.41 0.17 -15.32
CA LEU A 197 12.01 0.12 -14.88
C LEU A 197 11.39 1.52 -14.95
N HIS A 198 10.23 1.60 -15.60
CA HIS A 198 9.44 2.82 -15.69
C HIS A 198 8.57 3.00 -14.44
N THR A 199 8.29 4.27 -14.12
CA THR A 199 7.49 4.61 -12.94
C THR A 199 6.35 5.56 -13.28
N MET A 200 5.20 5.29 -12.68
CA MET A 200 4.00 6.11 -12.73
C MET A 200 3.65 6.54 -11.29
N MET A 201 3.66 7.83 -10.99
CA MET A 201 3.38 8.32 -9.65
C MET A 201 1.93 8.72 -9.48
N GLN A 202 1.31 8.22 -8.39
CA GLN A 202 -0.01 8.65 -7.93
C GLN A 202 0.10 9.97 -7.17
N VAL A 203 -0.14 11.09 -7.83
CA VAL A 203 -0.13 12.42 -7.21
C VAL A 203 -1.46 12.75 -6.55
N ARG A 204 -1.41 13.58 -5.51
CA ARG A 204 -2.54 13.89 -4.61
C ARG A 204 -2.76 15.40 -4.51
N PRO A 205 -3.18 16.07 -5.59
CA PRO A 205 -3.47 17.49 -5.54
C PRO A 205 -4.60 17.79 -4.55
N THR A 206 -4.48 18.93 -3.88
CA THR A 206 -5.54 19.48 -3.02
C THR A 206 -6.03 20.82 -3.60
N LYS A 207 -7.14 21.34 -3.08
CA LYS A 207 -7.64 22.66 -3.53
C LYS A 207 -6.65 23.78 -3.21
N GLU A 208 -5.90 23.62 -2.14
CA GLU A 208 -4.91 24.58 -1.63
C GLU A 208 -3.55 24.44 -2.34
N ASP A 209 -3.24 23.23 -2.83
CA ASP A 209 -1.98 22.93 -3.51
C ASP A 209 -2.21 21.91 -4.65
N LEU A 210 -2.26 22.42 -5.86
CA LEU A 210 -2.50 21.61 -7.06
C LEU A 210 -1.22 21.01 -7.64
N TYR A 211 -0.06 21.61 -7.40
CA TYR A 211 1.12 21.37 -8.24
C TYR A 211 2.31 20.75 -7.52
N SER A 212 2.53 21.04 -6.24
CA SER A 212 3.76 20.64 -5.53
C SER A 212 4.03 19.13 -5.58
N ASP A 213 3.01 18.29 -5.50
CA ASP A 213 3.17 16.84 -5.59
C ASP A 213 3.53 16.38 -7.00
N ILE A 214 2.97 17.06 -8.03
CA ILE A 214 3.30 16.84 -9.44
C ILE A 214 4.77 17.22 -9.69
N ASP A 215 5.15 18.44 -9.34
CA ASP A 215 6.49 18.99 -9.58
C ASP A 215 7.55 18.13 -8.89
N ARG A 216 7.32 17.80 -7.62
CA ARG A 216 8.24 16.93 -6.88
C ARG A 216 8.36 15.54 -7.51
N SER A 217 7.29 14.97 -8.02
CA SER A 217 7.33 13.67 -8.68
C SER A 217 8.13 13.72 -9.98
N ILE A 218 7.98 14.80 -10.74
CA ILE A 218 8.76 15.08 -11.96
C ILE A 218 10.24 15.25 -11.65
N ASP A 219 10.57 16.05 -10.63
CA ASP A 219 11.95 16.26 -10.17
C ASP A 219 12.63 14.97 -9.71
N LEU A 220 11.86 14.01 -9.21
CA LEU A 220 12.36 12.68 -8.84
C LEU A 220 12.55 11.74 -10.03
N GLY A 221 12.16 12.14 -11.23
CA GLY A 221 12.38 11.39 -12.46
C GLY A 221 11.38 10.30 -12.73
N VAL A 222 10.09 10.52 -12.42
CA VAL A 222 9.02 9.60 -12.84
C VAL A 222 8.81 9.68 -14.36
N ASP A 223 8.25 8.62 -14.96
CA ASP A 223 7.93 8.63 -16.40
C ASP A 223 6.50 9.10 -16.67
N PHE A 224 5.57 8.89 -15.74
CA PHE A 224 4.15 9.18 -15.90
C PHE A 224 3.57 9.81 -14.64
N ILE A 225 2.63 10.72 -14.81
CA ILE A 225 1.84 11.30 -13.73
C ILE A 225 0.41 10.74 -13.77
N GLN A 226 -0.06 10.24 -12.63
CA GLN A 226 -1.43 9.78 -12.48
C GLN A 226 -2.07 10.52 -11.31
N ILE A 227 -3.05 11.40 -11.59
CA ILE A 227 -3.88 11.98 -10.53
C ILE A 227 -4.63 10.83 -9.88
N ARG A 228 -4.43 10.62 -8.56
CA ARG A 228 -4.95 9.46 -7.86
C ARG A 228 -6.49 9.42 -7.92
N GLY A 229 -7.07 8.24 -8.06
CA GLY A 229 -8.52 8.07 -8.26
C GLY A 229 -9.40 8.68 -7.16
N VAL A 230 -8.89 8.78 -5.93
CA VAL A 230 -9.61 9.46 -4.83
C VAL A 230 -9.76 10.95 -5.10
N GLU A 231 -8.71 11.62 -5.54
CA GLU A 231 -8.70 13.04 -5.88
C GLU A 231 -9.52 13.29 -7.12
N GLY A 232 -9.41 12.44 -8.15
CA GLY A 232 -10.25 12.51 -9.34
C GLY A 232 -11.75 12.48 -9.00
N ASP A 233 -12.16 11.47 -8.23
CA ASP A 233 -13.57 11.32 -7.83
C ASP A 233 -14.05 12.48 -6.94
N ILE A 234 -13.23 12.95 -6.00
CA ILE A 234 -13.60 14.03 -5.08
C ILE A 234 -13.76 15.35 -5.83
N PHE A 235 -12.83 15.69 -6.72
CA PHE A 235 -12.92 16.92 -7.48
C PHE A 235 -14.13 16.91 -8.44
N ALA A 236 -14.37 15.79 -9.13
CA ALA A 236 -15.54 15.65 -9.98
C ALA A 236 -16.85 15.71 -9.19
N ARG A 237 -16.97 14.97 -8.08
CA ARG A 237 -18.15 14.97 -7.21
C ARG A 237 -18.48 16.35 -6.66
N ASP A 238 -17.46 17.12 -6.31
CA ASP A 238 -17.62 18.44 -5.71
C ASP A 238 -17.73 19.57 -6.75
N GLY A 239 -17.85 19.24 -8.05
CA GLY A 239 -18.00 20.21 -9.15
C GLY A 239 -16.74 21.01 -9.44
N ASN A 240 -15.55 20.48 -9.11
CA ASN A 240 -14.25 21.15 -9.28
C ASN A 240 -13.42 20.49 -10.41
N ALA A 241 -14.05 20.08 -11.49
CA ALA A 241 -13.33 19.50 -12.63
C ALA A 241 -12.30 20.48 -13.25
N ASP A 242 -12.52 21.78 -13.12
CA ASP A 242 -11.53 22.80 -13.51
C ASP A 242 -10.18 22.68 -12.80
N LEU A 243 -10.16 22.18 -11.57
CA LEU A 243 -8.92 21.92 -10.84
C LEU A 243 -8.17 20.70 -11.41
N LEU A 244 -8.90 19.68 -11.90
CA LEU A 244 -8.31 18.57 -12.63
C LEU A 244 -7.69 19.05 -13.94
N GLN A 245 -8.39 19.92 -14.68
CA GLN A 245 -7.88 20.53 -15.90
C GLN A 245 -6.55 21.25 -15.64
N LYS A 246 -6.48 22.08 -14.58
CA LYS A 246 -5.25 22.79 -14.21
C LYS A 246 -4.09 21.83 -13.91
N CYS A 247 -4.34 20.73 -13.22
CA CYS A 247 -3.32 19.71 -12.95
C CYS A 247 -2.84 19.02 -14.24
N VAL A 248 -3.77 18.66 -15.13
CA VAL A 248 -3.47 18.02 -16.42
C VAL A 248 -2.63 18.97 -17.29
N ASP A 249 -3.07 20.22 -17.44
CA ASP A 249 -2.36 21.22 -18.23
C ASP A 249 -0.97 21.53 -17.69
N HIS A 250 -0.84 21.61 -16.34
CA HIS A 250 0.44 21.83 -15.70
C HIS A 250 1.44 20.70 -15.99
N THR A 251 0.98 19.46 -15.90
CA THR A 251 1.80 18.29 -16.20
C THR A 251 2.21 18.23 -17.67
N LYS A 252 1.24 18.46 -18.59
CA LYS A 252 1.50 18.47 -20.04
C LYS A 252 2.48 19.55 -20.47
N ARG A 253 2.40 20.73 -19.88
CA ARG A 253 3.38 21.83 -20.15
C ARG A 253 4.81 21.45 -19.79
N GLN A 254 5.00 20.53 -18.84
CA GLN A 254 6.29 20.00 -18.47
C GLN A 254 6.73 18.80 -19.36
N GLY A 255 5.91 18.38 -20.32
CA GLY A 255 6.21 17.30 -21.28
C GLY A 255 5.94 15.89 -20.75
N TYR A 256 5.19 15.73 -19.67
CA TYR A 256 4.92 14.42 -19.07
C TYR A 256 3.52 13.91 -19.44
N PRO A 257 3.40 12.61 -19.80
CA PRO A 257 2.11 11.98 -19.99
C PRO A 257 1.34 11.93 -18.66
N VAL A 258 0.03 12.29 -18.73
CA VAL A 258 -0.81 12.41 -17.55
C VAL A 258 -2.14 11.70 -17.71
N SER A 259 -2.61 11.09 -16.62
CA SER A 259 -3.96 10.54 -16.50
C SER A 259 -4.71 11.09 -15.30
N VAL A 260 -6.04 11.10 -15.39
CA VAL A 260 -6.93 11.19 -14.24
C VAL A 260 -7.33 9.78 -13.84
N GLY A 261 -7.08 9.40 -12.58
CA GLY A 261 -7.58 8.18 -11.99
C GLY A 261 -9.03 8.33 -11.55
N ALA A 262 -9.84 7.28 -11.71
CA ALA A 262 -11.23 7.28 -11.27
C ALA A 262 -11.67 5.91 -10.77
N HIS A 263 -12.38 5.88 -9.63
CA HIS A 263 -13.16 4.71 -9.23
C HIS A 263 -14.55 4.77 -9.87
N ASP A 264 -15.14 5.96 -9.97
CA ASP A 264 -16.45 6.13 -10.56
C ASP A 264 -16.35 6.60 -12.02
N VAL A 265 -17.22 6.09 -12.90
CA VAL A 265 -17.27 6.51 -14.31
C VAL A 265 -17.74 7.95 -14.46
N HIS A 266 -18.56 8.44 -13.51
CA HIS A 266 -19.03 9.82 -13.51
C HIS A 266 -17.91 10.86 -13.40
N THR A 267 -16.75 10.49 -12.88
CA THR A 267 -15.54 11.32 -12.92
C THR A 267 -15.14 11.64 -14.35
N PHE A 268 -15.20 10.65 -15.24
CA PHE A 268 -14.86 10.86 -16.65
C PHE A 268 -15.94 11.63 -17.40
N TYR A 269 -17.23 11.46 -17.05
CA TYR A 269 -18.28 12.31 -17.60
C TYR A 269 -18.04 13.78 -17.24
N ALA A 270 -17.68 14.06 -15.98
CA ALA A 270 -17.33 15.43 -15.57
C ALA A 270 -16.05 15.95 -16.26
N CYS A 271 -15.08 15.09 -16.54
CA CYS A 271 -13.89 15.46 -17.32
C CYS A 271 -14.26 15.80 -18.77
N ASP A 272 -15.14 15.01 -19.41
CA ASP A 272 -15.59 15.26 -20.78
C ASP A 272 -16.38 16.58 -20.88
N GLU A 273 -17.30 16.83 -19.93
CA GLU A 273 -18.05 18.09 -19.83
C GLU A 273 -17.13 19.31 -19.66
N ALA A 274 -16.02 19.15 -18.93
CA ALA A 274 -15.02 20.19 -18.73
C ALA A 274 -13.98 20.27 -19.87
N GLY A 275 -14.06 19.39 -20.87
CA GLY A 275 -13.10 19.34 -21.99
C GLY A 275 -11.69 18.88 -21.60
N ILE A 276 -11.54 18.06 -20.54
CA ILE A 276 -10.24 17.62 -20.04
C ILE A 276 -9.71 16.48 -20.90
N GLU A 277 -8.61 16.73 -21.58
CA GLU A 277 -7.95 15.74 -22.39
C GLU A 277 -6.73 15.14 -21.68
N VAL A 278 -6.87 13.89 -21.19
CA VAL A 278 -5.75 13.10 -20.66
C VAL A 278 -5.01 12.37 -21.76
N ASP A 279 -3.79 11.88 -21.47
CA ASP A 279 -3.00 11.08 -22.43
C ASP A 279 -3.40 9.61 -22.36
N PHE A 280 -3.84 9.13 -21.20
CA PHE A 280 -4.39 7.80 -20.97
C PHE A 280 -5.39 7.82 -19.81
N TYR A 281 -6.27 6.82 -19.76
CA TYR A 281 -7.26 6.70 -18.70
C TYR A 281 -6.81 5.68 -17.65
N PHE A 282 -7.12 5.94 -16.37
CA PHE A 282 -6.80 5.04 -15.26
C PHE A 282 -8.08 4.75 -14.47
N LYS A 283 -8.72 3.61 -14.75
CA LYS A 283 -10.10 3.33 -14.29
C LYS A 283 -10.20 2.00 -13.55
N THR A 284 -10.92 1.96 -12.42
CA THR A 284 -11.34 0.68 -11.84
C THR A 284 -12.19 -0.10 -12.84
N LEU A 285 -11.82 -1.35 -13.08
CA LEU A 285 -12.51 -2.16 -14.07
C LEU A 285 -12.62 -3.60 -13.59
N HIS A 286 -13.77 -3.98 -13.07
CA HIS A 286 -14.13 -5.33 -12.72
C HIS A 286 -15.63 -5.54 -12.84
N HIS A 287 -16.07 -6.80 -13.01
CA HIS A 287 -17.49 -7.14 -13.01
C HIS A 287 -18.07 -7.16 -11.59
N ASP A 288 -19.38 -7.38 -11.48
CA ASP A 288 -20.14 -7.43 -10.23
C ASP A 288 -20.77 -8.81 -9.96
N ARG A 289 -20.22 -9.88 -10.56
CA ARG A 289 -20.75 -11.25 -10.46
C ARG A 289 -20.14 -12.07 -9.33
N TYR A 290 -19.78 -11.45 -8.22
CA TYR A 290 -19.28 -12.14 -7.03
C TYR A 290 -20.23 -11.89 -5.85
N TRP A 291 -20.27 -12.84 -4.91
CA TRP A 291 -21.31 -12.91 -3.88
C TRP A 291 -21.38 -11.68 -2.95
N SER A 292 -20.26 -11.02 -2.71
CA SER A 292 -20.16 -9.85 -1.83
C SER A 292 -20.31 -8.52 -2.56
N ALA A 293 -20.60 -8.53 -3.87
CA ALA A 293 -20.81 -7.30 -4.63
C ALA A 293 -22.01 -6.50 -4.11
N LEU A 294 -21.85 -5.18 -3.99
CA LEU A 294 -22.94 -4.30 -3.54
C LEU A 294 -24.15 -4.46 -4.46
N PRO A 295 -25.35 -4.65 -3.93
CA PRO A 295 -26.58 -4.71 -4.74
C PRO A 295 -26.78 -3.45 -5.58
N LYS A 296 -27.24 -3.60 -6.82
CA LYS A 296 -27.41 -2.47 -7.77
C LYS A 296 -28.25 -1.34 -7.20
N LYS A 297 -29.30 -1.65 -6.43
CA LYS A 297 -30.20 -0.67 -5.80
C LYS A 297 -29.53 0.23 -4.76
N ASP A 298 -28.39 -0.20 -4.22
CA ASP A 298 -27.67 0.49 -3.16
C ASP A 298 -26.45 1.26 -3.69
N ARG A 299 -26.22 1.24 -5.02
CA ARG A 299 -25.10 1.95 -5.67
C ARG A 299 -25.49 3.38 -6.00
N LEU A 300 -24.63 4.30 -5.59
CA LEU A 300 -24.80 5.73 -5.85
C LEU A 300 -23.57 6.27 -6.61
N PRO A 301 -23.75 7.25 -7.50
CA PRO A 301 -22.62 7.98 -8.09
C PRO A 301 -21.68 8.51 -7.01
N PHE A 302 -20.38 8.34 -7.24
CA PHE A 302 -19.30 8.66 -6.30
C PHE A 302 -19.37 7.94 -4.93
N GLY A 303 -20.20 6.92 -4.82
CA GLY A 303 -20.45 6.22 -3.57
C GLY A 303 -19.19 5.60 -2.95
N VAL A 304 -18.16 5.25 -3.72
CA VAL A 304 -16.88 4.75 -3.21
C VAL A 304 -16.24 5.77 -2.26
N GLN A 305 -16.42 7.06 -2.48
CA GLN A 305 -15.87 8.12 -1.64
C GLN A 305 -16.79 8.51 -0.47
N GLY A 306 -18.05 8.09 -0.51
CA GLY A 306 -19.06 8.35 0.51
C GLY A 306 -19.30 9.83 0.84
N PRO A 307 -20.38 10.19 1.50
CA PRO A 307 -20.52 11.50 2.13
C PRO A 307 -19.59 11.54 3.36
N LYS A 308 -18.89 12.67 3.56
CA LYS A 308 -17.88 12.90 4.60
C LYS A 308 -18.33 12.56 6.05
N ASN A 309 -19.62 12.38 6.31
CA ASN A 309 -20.20 12.29 7.66
C ASN A 309 -20.94 10.98 7.95
N THR A 310 -20.83 9.95 7.15
CA THR A 310 -21.44 8.67 7.51
C THR A 310 -20.41 7.81 8.23
N ASN A 311 -20.70 7.47 9.50
CA ASN A 311 -19.95 6.47 10.26
C ASN A 311 -20.02 5.05 9.66
N ARG A 312 -20.75 4.87 8.60
CA ARG A 312 -20.82 3.66 7.78
C ARG A 312 -20.23 3.94 6.42
N ASN A 313 -19.11 3.31 6.12
CA ASN A 313 -18.75 3.08 4.73
C ASN A 313 -19.85 2.17 4.14
N PRO A 314 -20.68 2.63 3.20
CA PRO A 314 -21.76 1.81 2.62
C PRO A 314 -21.23 0.61 1.84
N TYR A 315 -19.91 0.57 1.58
CA TYR A 315 -19.23 -0.46 0.81
C TYR A 315 -18.33 -1.28 1.72
N HIS A 316 -18.92 -2.32 2.34
CA HIS A 316 -18.21 -3.26 3.22
C HIS A 316 -17.36 -4.24 2.46
N ASP A 317 -17.75 -4.51 1.22
CA ASP A 317 -17.05 -5.41 0.32
C ASP A 317 -15.90 -4.70 -0.40
N ASN A 318 -15.27 -5.40 -1.32
CA ASN A 318 -14.19 -4.87 -2.14
C ASN A 318 -14.68 -4.36 -3.50
N MET A 319 -15.93 -3.90 -3.60
CA MET A 319 -16.48 -3.35 -4.82
C MET A 319 -16.05 -1.89 -5.04
N TRP A 320 -15.39 -1.65 -6.16
CA TRP A 320 -14.84 -0.35 -6.55
C TRP A 320 -15.41 0.16 -7.88
N CYS A 321 -15.76 -0.75 -8.80
CA CYS A 321 -16.43 -0.42 -10.04
C CYS A 321 -17.94 -0.57 -9.82
N LEU A 322 -18.60 0.50 -9.38
CA LEU A 322 -20.01 0.48 -9.01
C LEU A 322 -20.93 0.30 -10.20
N PHE A 323 -20.56 0.82 -11.37
CA PHE A 323 -21.33 0.82 -12.59
C PHE A 323 -20.54 0.14 -13.72
N PRO A 324 -20.34 -1.22 -13.65
CA PRO A 324 -19.48 -1.90 -14.63
C PRO A 324 -20.00 -1.78 -16.07
N GLY A 325 -21.32 -1.82 -16.28
CA GLY A 325 -21.91 -1.65 -17.61
C GLY A 325 -21.63 -0.27 -18.22
N ASP A 326 -21.85 0.81 -17.45
CA ASP A 326 -21.57 2.16 -17.88
C ASP A 326 -20.08 2.41 -18.10
N THR A 327 -19.24 1.82 -17.22
CA THR A 327 -17.78 1.86 -17.34
C THR A 327 -17.32 1.23 -18.66
N VAL A 328 -17.83 0.03 -18.99
CA VAL A 328 -17.50 -0.64 -20.25
C VAL A 328 -18.00 0.17 -21.44
N SER A 329 -19.26 0.64 -21.40
CA SER A 329 -19.85 1.47 -22.47
C SER A 329 -19.06 2.76 -22.71
N TYR A 330 -18.50 3.35 -21.67
CA TYR A 330 -17.61 4.51 -21.77
C TYR A 330 -16.27 4.13 -22.42
N ILE A 331 -15.60 3.10 -21.89
CA ILE A 331 -14.31 2.64 -22.39
C ILE A 331 -14.35 2.28 -23.88
N GLN A 332 -15.42 1.66 -24.35
CA GLN A 332 -15.57 1.28 -25.76
C GLN A 332 -15.54 2.47 -26.73
N LYS A 333 -15.83 3.68 -26.27
CA LYS A 333 -15.82 4.91 -27.10
C LYS A 333 -14.47 5.62 -27.12
N LEU A 334 -13.54 5.21 -26.22
CA LEU A 334 -12.25 5.89 -26.08
C LEU A 334 -11.28 5.50 -27.21
N ASN A 335 -10.51 6.49 -27.65
CA ASN A 335 -9.45 6.35 -28.64
C ASN A 335 -8.05 6.57 -28.05
N LYS A 336 -7.91 6.46 -26.74
CA LYS A 336 -6.65 6.61 -25.97
C LYS A 336 -6.46 5.39 -25.05
N PRO A 337 -5.22 5.07 -24.64
CA PRO A 337 -4.96 3.91 -23.80
C PRO A 337 -5.75 3.93 -22.48
N VAL A 338 -6.19 2.76 -22.05
CA VAL A 338 -6.91 2.56 -20.78
C VAL A 338 -6.13 1.57 -19.90
N VAL A 339 -5.79 2.01 -18.70
CA VAL A 339 -5.24 1.16 -17.64
C VAL A 339 -6.38 0.76 -16.69
N GLY A 340 -6.73 -0.53 -16.68
CA GLY A 340 -7.66 -1.09 -15.70
C GLY A 340 -6.97 -1.30 -14.36
N PHE A 341 -7.50 -0.77 -13.26
CA PHE A 341 -6.95 -1.05 -11.93
C PHE A 341 -8.02 -1.57 -10.97
N LYS A 342 -7.60 -2.15 -9.82
CA LYS A 342 -8.46 -2.87 -8.88
C LYS A 342 -9.28 -3.99 -9.57
N VAL A 343 -8.72 -4.55 -10.63
CA VAL A 343 -9.41 -5.55 -11.47
C VAL A 343 -9.82 -6.80 -10.70
N LEU A 344 -9.06 -7.16 -9.65
CA LEU A 344 -9.34 -8.29 -8.75
C LEU A 344 -10.46 -7.99 -7.73
N ALA A 345 -11.06 -6.80 -7.72
CA ALA A 345 -12.00 -6.37 -6.68
C ALA A 345 -11.48 -6.65 -5.25
N GLY A 346 -10.19 -6.36 -4.99
CA GLY A 346 -9.53 -6.63 -3.71
C GLY A 346 -9.32 -8.12 -3.40
N GLY A 347 -9.32 -8.98 -4.42
CA GLY A 347 -9.17 -10.43 -4.30
C GLY A 347 -10.50 -11.19 -4.26
N ALA A 348 -11.62 -10.53 -4.51
CA ALA A 348 -12.93 -11.19 -4.62
C ALA A 348 -13.12 -11.93 -5.98
N ILE A 349 -12.28 -11.62 -6.97
CA ILE A 349 -12.27 -12.22 -8.30
C ILE A 349 -10.89 -12.83 -8.54
N TYR A 350 -10.84 -14.05 -9.03
CA TYR A 350 -9.58 -14.71 -9.38
C TYR A 350 -8.88 -14.03 -10.57
N PRO A 351 -7.54 -14.06 -10.64
CA PRO A 351 -6.79 -13.39 -11.70
C PRO A 351 -7.23 -13.75 -13.12
N ASP A 352 -7.41 -15.02 -13.41
CA ASP A 352 -7.81 -15.49 -14.76
C ASP A 352 -9.13 -14.86 -15.22
N GLU A 353 -10.14 -14.85 -14.37
CA GLU A 353 -11.45 -14.25 -14.68
C GLU A 353 -11.35 -12.72 -14.75
N ALA A 354 -10.63 -12.11 -13.81
CA ALA A 354 -10.54 -10.66 -13.70
C ALA A 354 -9.76 -10.04 -14.87
N PHE A 355 -8.65 -10.65 -15.26
CA PHE A 355 -7.80 -10.14 -16.34
C PHE A 355 -8.47 -10.35 -17.70
N GLN A 356 -9.09 -11.53 -17.91
CA GLN A 356 -9.89 -11.78 -19.11
C GLN A 356 -11.01 -10.74 -19.24
N TYR A 357 -11.77 -10.50 -18.15
CA TYR A 357 -12.82 -9.48 -18.14
C TYR A 357 -12.28 -8.09 -18.48
N ALA A 358 -11.15 -7.69 -17.88
CA ALA A 358 -10.58 -6.37 -18.11
C ALA A 358 -10.14 -6.18 -19.57
N PHE A 359 -9.43 -7.14 -20.13
CA PHE A 359 -8.95 -7.05 -21.53
C PHE A 359 -10.09 -7.17 -22.54
N ASP A 360 -11.04 -8.08 -22.36
CA ASP A 360 -12.23 -8.20 -23.24
C ASP A 360 -13.05 -6.91 -23.27
N ASN A 361 -13.12 -6.20 -22.14
CA ASN A 361 -13.90 -4.98 -22.00
C ASN A 361 -13.09 -3.68 -22.24
N GLY A 362 -11.93 -3.79 -22.88
CA GLY A 362 -11.27 -2.64 -23.47
C GLY A 362 -10.10 -2.05 -22.68
N ALA A 363 -9.66 -2.64 -21.57
CA ALA A 363 -8.39 -2.26 -20.98
C ALA A 363 -7.22 -2.56 -21.93
N ASP A 364 -6.29 -1.66 -22.07
CA ASP A 364 -5.06 -1.86 -22.84
C ASP A 364 -3.92 -2.34 -21.95
N PHE A 365 -4.01 -1.96 -20.68
CA PHE A 365 -3.10 -2.35 -19.59
C PHE A 365 -3.91 -2.65 -18.35
N ILE A 366 -3.36 -3.47 -17.46
CA ILE A 366 -3.88 -3.67 -16.10
C ILE A 366 -2.83 -3.34 -15.07
N CYS A 367 -3.26 -2.71 -13.96
CA CYS A 367 -2.40 -2.39 -12.81
C CYS A 367 -2.83 -3.21 -11.60
N VAL A 368 -1.95 -4.10 -11.14
CA VAL A 368 -2.24 -5.11 -10.11
C VAL A 368 -1.21 -5.03 -8.99
N GLY A 369 -1.68 -4.87 -7.75
CA GLY A 369 -0.84 -5.02 -6.57
C GLY A 369 -0.57 -6.49 -6.31
N MET A 370 0.71 -6.88 -6.18
CA MET A 370 1.12 -8.27 -6.05
C MET A 370 2.17 -8.45 -4.95
N CYS A 371 2.13 -9.61 -4.29
CA CYS A 371 3.27 -10.14 -3.54
C CYS A 371 4.18 -10.94 -4.49
N ASP A 372 5.41 -11.17 -4.07
CA ASP A 372 6.40 -11.95 -4.82
C ASP A 372 5.88 -13.32 -5.30
N PHE A 373 5.14 -14.01 -4.44
CA PHE A 373 4.58 -15.33 -4.76
C PHE A 373 3.43 -15.29 -5.78
N GLN A 374 2.90 -14.12 -6.13
CA GLN A 374 1.83 -13.94 -7.11
C GLN A 374 2.35 -13.50 -8.49
N ILE A 375 3.64 -13.13 -8.60
CA ILE A 375 4.19 -12.52 -9.82
C ILE A 375 4.05 -13.45 -11.01
N VAL A 376 4.56 -14.68 -10.91
CA VAL A 376 4.56 -15.64 -12.06
C VAL A 376 3.14 -16.08 -12.39
N GLU A 377 2.32 -16.38 -11.39
CA GLU A 377 0.91 -16.73 -11.58
C GLU A 377 0.15 -15.63 -12.33
N ASN A 378 0.26 -14.38 -11.86
CA ASN A 378 -0.43 -13.25 -12.48
C ASN A 378 0.16 -12.89 -13.85
N ALA A 379 1.46 -13.09 -14.07
CA ALA A 379 2.07 -12.94 -15.39
C ALA A 379 1.46 -13.92 -16.40
N ASN A 380 1.37 -15.21 -16.05
CA ASN A 380 0.74 -16.23 -16.87
C ASN A 380 -0.75 -15.93 -17.13
N ALA A 381 -1.50 -15.57 -16.09
CA ALA A 381 -2.90 -15.16 -16.23
C ALA A 381 -3.06 -13.96 -17.17
N ALA A 382 -2.17 -12.97 -17.11
CA ALA A 382 -2.20 -11.81 -18.01
C ALA A 382 -1.85 -12.20 -19.47
N ILE A 383 -0.83 -13.03 -19.69
CA ILE A 383 -0.45 -13.56 -21.01
C ILE A 383 -1.66 -14.27 -21.64
N HIS A 384 -2.24 -15.23 -20.93
CA HIS A 384 -3.39 -16.00 -21.42
C HIS A 384 -4.62 -15.12 -21.69
N ALA A 385 -4.91 -14.15 -20.80
CA ALA A 385 -6.04 -13.26 -20.97
C ALA A 385 -5.89 -12.36 -22.20
N ILE A 386 -4.67 -11.89 -22.51
CA ILE A 386 -4.39 -11.09 -23.70
C ILE A 386 -4.52 -11.94 -24.96
N GLU A 387 -3.98 -13.16 -24.97
CA GLU A 387 -4.09 -14.10 -26.08
C GLU A 387 -5.54 -14.50 -26.37
N LYS A 388 -6.35 -14.63 -25.35
CA LYS A 388 -7.77 -15.02 -25.42
C LYS A 388 -8.73 -13.83 -25.52
N ALA A 389 -8.27 -12.60 -25.65
CA ALA A 389 -9.13 -11.41 -25.74
C ALA A 389 -9.90 -11.31 -27.09
N ASN A 390 -10.60 -12.38 -27.44
CA ASN A 390 -11.35 -12.51 -28.69
C ASN A 390 -12.68 -11.75 -28.71
N ASN A 391 -13.21 -11.43 -27.54
CA ASN A 391 -14.46 -10.68 -27.36
C ASN A 391 -14.25 -9.16 -27.32
N ARG A 392 -13.02 -8.73 -27.51
CA ARG A 392 -12.65 -7.32 -27.48
C ARG A 392 -13.20 -6.61 -28.70
N GLN A 393 -14.13 -5.69 -28.51
CA GLN A 393 -14.72 -4.86 -29.59
C GLN A 393 -13.85 -3.64 -29.93
N ARG A 394 -13.24 -3.05 -28.89
CA ARG A 394 -12.36 -1.90 -29.01
C ARG A 394 -10.97 -2.34 -29.47
N PRO A 395 -10.32 -1.69 -30.47
CA PRO A 395 -8.95 -2.00 -30.83
C PRO A 395 -7.99 -1.76 -29.66
N TRP A 396 -6.81 -2.36 -29.71
CA TRP A 396 -5.76 -2.06 -28.76
C TRP A 396 -5.19 -0.67 -29.02
N TYR A 397 -5.06 0.13 -27.96
CA TYR A 397 -4.35 1.40 -27.99
C TYR A 397 -3.07 1.32 -27.14
N GLY A 398 -2.02 1.98 -27.63
CA GLY A 398 -0.71 1.90 -27.01
C GLY A 398 0.21 0.81 -27.53
#